data_d2162ab4ce14361f92040c6e89725ac9
#
_entry.id   d2162ab4ce14361f92040c6e89725ac9
#
_cell.length_a   1.000
_cell.length_b   1.000
_cell.length_c   1.000
_cell.angle_alpha   90.00
_cell.angle_beta   90.00
_cell.angle_gamma   90.00
#
_symmetry.space_group_name_H-M   'P 1'
#
loop_
_entity.id
_entity.type
_entity.pdbx_description
1 polymer ?
#
loop_
_entity_poly.entity_id
_entity_poly.type
_entity_poly.pdbx_seq_one_letter_code
_entity_poly.pdbx_strand_id
1 'polypeptide(L)'
;MARVVFAGGRVFDGTGAEPAMVDLAIEDGRVVELGTGLAGDEVVDCAGLGVLPGLFDCHVHLVVSRLDALEWATAPFSLQFYEAVRNLELTLAAGITTVRDAAGADLGVRVAQERGLVRGPRVQISISMISQTGGHGDPWEASGGSLSLFAPHPGRPAGLADGPDAVRRKVRELVRAGADVIKIATTGGVFSPRDDPRHGHFRDAEIAEIVAEAAAAGIGVMAHAHGVGGVKSAIRNGVRSVEHGTFLDDEAIGMMREHGTWLVPTLSAGEGVRAAVDSGVGVRPGAAEKERIVAAAASASVRAAIAAGVRIAMGTDAPVYPHGQNLRELELLVEHGMTPAQALHAATGSAAELLGVAGESGTLAPGKRADVVLVDGDPLDIMKLGARVRAVYQDGVLVHGATHRST
;
A
#
# COMPACT_ATOMS: atom_id res chain seq x y z
N MET A 1 -4.54 -15.58 28.09
CA MET A 1 -3.69 -16.46 27.25
C MET A 1 -2.29 -16.46 27.82
N ALA A 2 -1.43 -17.42 27.40
CA ALA A 2 -0.03 -17.47 27.85
C ALA A 2 0.73 -16.19 27.48
N ARG A 3 1.61 -15.74 28.37
CA ARG A 3 2.56 -14.66 28.11
C ARG A 3 3.70 -15.24 27.26
N VAL A 4 3.87 -14.75 26.05
CA VAL A 4 4.93 -15.16 25.12
C VAL A 4 6.00 -14.08 25.06
N VAL A 5 7.26 -14.46 25.23
CA VAL A 5 8.41 -13.55 25.18
C VAL A 5 9.28 -13.87 23.96
N PHE A 6 9.50 -12.88 23.11
CA PHE A 6 10.49 -12.90 22.04
C PHE A 6 11.82 -12.41 22.65
N ALA A 7 12.73 -13.33 22.94
CA ALA A 7 13.93 -13.05 23.73
C ALA A 7 15.20 -12.99 22.90
N GLY A 8 16.11 -12.06 23.22
CA GLY A 8 17.46 -11.99 22.67
C GLY A 8 17.54 -11.47 21.23
N GLY A 9 16.49 -10.90 20.69
CA GLY A 9 16.45 -10.31 19.36
C GLY A 9 16.89 -8.85 19.31
N ARG A 10 17.24 -8.38 18.10
CA ARG A 10 17.46 -6.95 17.83
C ARG A 10 16.14 -6.32 17.37
N VAL A 11 15.47 -5.59 18.26
CA VAL A 11 14.12 -5.04 18.06
C VAL A 11 14.19 -3.66 17.43
N PHE A 12 13.58 -3.51 16.25
CA PHE A 12 13.18 -2.23 15.68
C PHE A 12 11.72 -1.99 16.03
N ASP A 13 11.41 -0.95 16.76
CA ASP A 13 10.08 -0.75 17.34
C ASP A 13 9.05 -0.08 16.41
N GLY A 14 9.48 0.34 15.21
CA GLY A 14 8.61 1.01 14.22
C GLY A 14 8.57 2.54 14.34
N THR A 15 9.24 3.14 15.31
CA THR A 15 9.27 4.62 15.49
C THR A 15 10.25 5.33 14.56
N GLY A 16 11.16 4.58 13.92
CA GLY A 16 12.28 5.14 13.15
C GLY A 16 13.55 5.32 14.00
N ALA A 17 13.53 4.96 15.27
CA ALA A 17 14.70 4.90 16.12
C ALA A 17 15.61 3.72 15.76
N GLU A 18 16.87 3.75 16.20
CA GLU A 18 17.81 2.64 16.04
C GLU A 18 17.33 1.40 16.82
N PRO A 19 17.47 0.20 16.22
CA PRO A 19 17.09 -1.05 16.89
C PRO A 19 17.90 -1.30 18.16
N ALA A 20 17.23 -1.85 19.19
CA ALA A 20 17.84 -2.17 20.47
C ALA A 20 17.81 -3.68 20.78
N MET A 21 18.78 -4.16 21.56
CA MET A 21 18.78 -5.52 22.11
C MET A 21 17.86 -5.56 23.32
N VAL A 22 16.60 -5.90 23.10
CA VAL A 22 15.58 -6.01 24.14
C VAL A 22 14.66 -7.18 23.85
N ASP A 23 13.99 -7.67 24.88
CA ASP A 23 12.93 -8.67 24.75
C ASP A 23 11.59 -7.98 24.54
N LEU A 24 10.68 -8.67 23.85
CA LEU A 24 9.30 -8.23 23.60
C LEU A 24 8.34 -9.24 24.23
N ALA A 25 7.52 -8.84 25.17
CA ALA A 25 6.47 -9.65 25.75
C ALA A 25 5.10 -9.32 25.14
N ILE A 26 4.33 -10.37 24.84
CA ILE A 26 2.97 -10.27 24.33
C ILE A 26 2.01 -11.14 25.17
N GLU A 27 0.78 -10.62 25.36
CA GLU A 27 -0.35 -11.32 25.99
C GLU A 27 -1.62 -10.98 25.23
N ASP A 28 -2.52 -11.93 25.07
CA ASP A 28 -3.84 -11.75 24.46
C ASP A 28 -3.80 -10.98 23.11
N GLY A 29 -2.76 -11.30 22.30
CA GLY A 29 -2.58 -10.67 20.98
C GLY A 29 -2.07 -9.24 21.01
N ARG A 30 -1.63 -8.73 22.18
CA ARG A 30 -1.09 -7.39 22.33
C ARG A 30 0.31 -7.37 22.92
N VAL A 31 1.08 -6.38 22.52
CA VAL A 31 2.34 -6.05 23.17
C VAL A 31 2.04 -5.56 24.59
N VAL A 32 2.72 -6.13 25.59
CA VAL A 32 2.55 -5.70 26.99
C VAL A 32 3.80 -5.04 27.53
N GLU A 33 5.00 -5.45 27.08
CA GLU A 33 6.26 -4.93 27.62
C GLU A 33 7.41 -5.06 26.61
N LEU A 34 8.33 -4.08 26.65
CA LEU A 34 9.67 -4.18 26.08
C LEU A 34 10.68 -3.95 27.19
N GLY A 35 11.67 -4.82 27.30
CA GLY A 35 12.66 -4.73 28.38
C GLY A 35 13.78 -5.76 28.20
N THR A 36 14.52 -6.04 29.24
CA THR A 36 15.59 -7.06 29.23
C THR A 36 15.33 -8.11 30.31
N GLY A 37 15.52 -9.37 29.98
CA GLY A 37 15.34 -10.50 30.90
C GLY A 37 13.88 -10.71 31.30
N LEU A 38 12.95 -10.50 30.35
CA LEU A 38 11.52 -10.69 30.58
C LEU A 38 11.21 -12.17 30.79
N ALA A 39 10.30 -12.47 31.73
CA ALA A 39 9.79 -13.81 31.98
C ALA A 39 8.44 -14.01 31.27
N GLY A 40 8.20 -15.22 30.75
CA GLY A 40 6.95 -15.61 30.10
C GLY A 40 6.66 -17.10 30.30
N ASP A 41 5.44 -17.50 29.94
CA ASP A 41 5.02 -18.91 29.93
C ASP A 41 5.64 -19.68 28.76
N GLU A 42 5.87 -18.97 27.65
CA GLU A 42 6.53 -19.45 26.44
C GLU A 42 7.62 -18.47 26.02
N VAL A 43 8.74 -18.97 25.51
CA VAL A 43 9.84 -18.16 24.99
C VAL A 43 10.09 -18.51 23.53
N VAL A 44 10.10 -17.49 22.67
CA VAL A 44 10.57 -17.57 21.29
C VAL A 44 12.01 -17.09 21.28
N ASP A 45 12.94 -17.99 20.97
CA ASP A 45 14.35 -17.64 20.85
C ASP A 45 14.57 -16.79 19.58
N CYS A 46 14.98 -15.55 19.78
CA CYS A 46 15.28 -14.58 18.73
C CYS A 46 16.78 -14.25 18.63
N ALA A 47 17.65 -15.08 19.24
CA ALA A 47 19.10 -14.86 19.15
C ALA A 47 19.55 -14.84 17.67
N GLY A 48 20.22 -13.76 17.26
CA GLY A 48 20.66 -13.54 15.88
C GLY A 48 19.55 -13.12 14.91
N LEU A 49 18.33 -12.85 15.40
CA LEU A 49 17.20 -12.36 14.59
C LEU A 49 16.93 -10.87 14.82
N GLY A 50 16.47 -10.21 13.77
CA GLY A 50 15.76 -8.94 13.85
C GLY A 50 14.31 -9.18 14.18
N VAL A 51 13.76 -8.33 15.04
CA VAL A 51 12.33 -8.30 15.42
C VAL A 51 11.74 -6.98 14.95
N LEU A 52 10.74 -7.04 14.07
CA LEU A 52 10.09 -5.89 13.47
C LEU A 52 8.61 -5.88 13.83
N PRO A 53 7.93 -4.70 13.85
CA PRO A 53 6.47 -4.69 13.76
C PRO A 53 6.00 -5.33 12.46
N GLY A 54 4.76 -5.80 12.42
CA GLY A 54 4.13 -6.15 11.16
C GLY A 54 4.20 -4.99 10.17
N LEU A 55 4.62 -5.29 8.94
CA LEU A 55 4.83 -4.29 7.89
C LEU A 55 3.52 -3.94 7.18
N PHE A 56 3.51 -2.79 6.53
CA PHE A 56 2.37 -2.23 5.79
C PHE A 56 2.72 -2.05 4.32
N ASP A 57 1.74 -2.26 3.45
CA ASP A 57 1.76 -1.80 2.06
C ASP A 57 0.52 -0.94 1.78
N CYS A 58 0.74 0.35 1.55
CA CYS A 58 -0.33 1.34 1.42
C CYS A 58 -0.93 1.45 0.01
N HIS A 59 -0.48 0.62 -0.94
CA HIS A 59 -0.97 0.65 -2.32
C HIS A 59 -0.82 -0.72 -3.00
N VAL A 60 -1.87 -1.52 -3.00
CA VAL A 60 -1.93 -2.82 -3.69
C VAL A 60 -3.25 -2.97 -4.45
N HIS A 61 -3.33 -3.97 -5.34
CA HIS A 61 -4.53 -4.41 -6.05
C HIS A 61 -4.69 -5.92 -5.89
N LEU A 62 -5.36 -6.34 -4.81
CA LEU A 62 -5.38 -7.74 -4.36
C LEU A 62 -6.04 -8.71 -5.34
N VAL A 63 -7.03 -8.25 -6.11
CA VAL A 63 -7.79 -9.12 -7.02
C VAL A 63 -7.11 -9.30 -8.39
N VAL A 64 -5.97 -8.67 -8.61
CA VAL A 64 -5.20 -8.75 -9.86
C VAL A 64 -3.88 -9.45 -9.58
N SER A 65 -3.49 -10.40 -10.45
CA SER A 65 -2.21 -11.13 -10.34
C SER A 65 -1.26 -10.85 -11.50
N ARG A 66 -1.76 -10.28 -12.60
CA ARG A 66 -1.01 -10.05 -13.84
C ARG A 66 -1.49 -8.80 -14.55
N LEU A 67 -0.61 -8.23 -15.38
CA LEU A 67 -0.89 -7.00 -16.12
C LEU A 67 -1.52 -7.25 -17.51
N ASP A 68 -1.78 -8.49 -17.93
CA ASP A 68 -2.42 -8.80 -19.21
C ASP A 68 -3.92 -8.48 -19.15
N ALA A 69 -4.27 -7.29 -19.65
CA ALA A 69 -5.64 -6.80 -19.61
C ALA A 69 -6.61 -7.67 -20.46
N LEU A 70 -6.13 -8.31 -21.51
CA LEU A 70 -6.98 -9.17 -22.35
C LEU A 70 -7.23 -10.52 -21.67
N GLU A 71 -6.19 -11.15 -21.13
CA GLU A 71 -6.33 -12.36 -20.30
C GLU A 71 -7.34 -12.12 -19.19
N TRP A 72 -7.18 -10.99 -18.48
CA TRP A 72 -8.03 -10.63 -17.37
C TRP A 72 -9.50 -10.39 -17.76
N ALA A 73 -9.73 -9.67 -18.86
CA ALA A 73 -11.09 -9.37 -19.34
C ALA A 73 -11.83 -10.60 -19.89
N THR A 74 -11.11 -11.65 -20.25
CA THR A 74 -11.67 -12.91 -20.79
C THR A 74 -11.72 -14.03 -19.74
N ALA A 75 -11.13 -13.84 -18.57
CA ALA A 75 -11.13 -14.80 -17.48
C ALA A 75 -12.53 -14.97 -16.85
N PRO A 76 -12.85 -16.14 -16.28
CA PRO A 76 -14.08 -16.32 -15.50
C PRO A 76 -14.15 -15.30 -14.36
N PHE A 77 -15.29 -14.62 -14.21
CA PHE A 77 -15.48 -13.53 -13.22
C PHE A 77 -15.02 -13.89 -11.80
N SER A 78 -15.34 -15.11 -11.33
CA SER A 78 -15.00 -15.54 -9.98
C SER A 78 -13.51 -15.81 -9.75
N LEU A 79 -12.70 -15.97 -10.82
CA LEU A 79 -11.27 -16.28 -10.70
C LEU A 79 -10.52 -15.20 -9.89
N GLN A 80 -10.90 -13.93 -10.06
CA GLN A 80 -10.30 -12.81 -9.34
C GLN A 80 -10.31 -12.97 -7.80
N PHE A 81 -11.33 -13.60 -7.24
CA PHE A 81 -11.42 -13.81 -5.79
C PHE A 81 -10.50 -14.94 -5.31
N TYR A 82 -10.31 -15.98 -6.12
CA TYR A 82 -9.34 -17.05 -5.81
C TYR A 82 -7.90 -16.55 -5.95
N GLU A 83 -7.64 -15.70 -6.94
CA GLU A 83 -6.34 -15.04 -7.06
C GLU A 83 -6.09 -14.08 -5.88
N ALA A 84 -7.11 -13.36 -5.41
CA ALA A 84 -7.01 -12.53 -4.21
C ALA A 84 -6.58 -13.34 -2.98
N VAL A 85 -7.10 -14.57 -2.79
CA VAL A 85 -6.67 -15.47 -1.71
C VAL A 85 -5.16 -15.72 -1.77
N ARG A 86 -4.67 -16.09 -2.95
CA ARG A 86 -3.24 -16.34 -3.17
C ARG A 86 -2.39 -15.08 -2.94
N ASN A 87 -2.84 -13.94 -3.45
CA ASN A 87 -2.13 -12.66 -3.30
C ASN A 87 -2.07 -12.22 -1.84
N LEU A 88 -3.15 -12.43 -1.08
CA LEU A 88 -3.19 -12.19 0.37
C LEU A 88 -2.15 -13.06 1.11
N GLU A 89 -2.10 -14.36 0.79
CA GLU A 89 -1.13 -15.28 1.41
C GLU A 89 0.32 -14.92 1.08
N LEU A 90 0.62 -14.60 -0.18
CA LEU A 90 1.96 -14.18 -0.61
C LEU A 90 2.40 -12.88 0.06
N THR A 91 1.49 -11.91 0.16
CA THR A 91 1.74 -10.62 0.80
C THR A 91 2.00 -10.78 2.30
N LEU A 92 1.20 -11.62 2.98
CA LEU A 92 1.40 -11.94 4.40
C LEU A 92 2.74 -12.65 4.63
N ALA A 93 3.10 -13.62 3.78
CA ALA A 93 4.36 -14.35 3.87
C ALA A 93 5.59 -13.44 3.73
N ALA A 94 5.47 -12.32 3.01
CA ALA A 94 6.50 -11.29 2.92
C ALA A 94 6.62 -10.41 4.19
N GLY A 95 5.82 -10.65 5.25
CA GLY A 95 5.84 -9.86 6.48
C GLY A 95 4.87 -8.67 6.48
N ILE A 96 4.09 -8.49 5.42
CA ILE A 96 3.08 -7.43 5.35
C ILE A 96 1.83 -7.90 6.11
N THR A 97 1.49 -7.24 7.22
CA THR A 97 0.34 -7.61 8.06
C THR A 97 -0.88 -6.70 7.86
N THR A 98 -0.70 -5.59 7.15
CA THR A 98 -1.78 -4.65 6.81
C THR A 98 -1.56 -4.08 5.42
N VAL A 99 -2.62 -4.01 4.61
CA VAL A 99 -2.60 -3.42 3.27
C VAL A 99 -3.74 -2.44 3.05
N ARG A 100 -3.53 -1.48 2.13
CA ARG A 100 -4.58 -0.64 1.56
C ARG A 100 -4.74 -0.99 0.08
N ASP A 101 -5.89 -1.60 -0.28
CA ASP A 101 -6.23 -1.90 -1.67
C ASP A 101 -6.70 -0.64 -2.39
N ALA A 102 -5.98 -0.28 -3.45
CA ALA A 102 -6.15 0.98 -4.18
C ALA A 102 -7.20 0.91 -5.31
N ALA A 103 -7.79 -0.22 -5.54
CA ALA A 103 -9.00 -0.56 -6.28
C ALA A 103 -9.02 -2.07 -6.56
N GLY A 104 -10.20 -2.63 -6.58
CA GLY A 104 -10.43 -4.02 -7.00
C GLY A 104 -11.03 -4.89 -5.91
N ALA A 105 -10.44 -4.93 -4.72
CA ALA A 105 -11.02 -5.65 -3.59
C ALA A 105 -12.34 -5.01 -3.13
N ASP A 106 -13.35 -5.85 -2.93
CA ASP A 106 -14.65 -5.44 -2.38
C ASP A 106 -14.77 -5.82 -0.90
N LEU A 107 -15.93 -5.48 -0.32
CA LEU A 107 -16.24 -5.83 1.06
C LEU A 107 -16.16 -7.34 1.33
N GLY A 108 -16.43 -8.18 0.33
CA GLY A 108 -16.36 -9.64 0.45
C GLY A 108 -14.94 -10.13 0.72
N VAL A 109 -13.94 -9.57 0.04
CA VAL A 109 -12.51 -9.87 0.26
C VAL A 109 -12.10 -9.51 1.69
N ARG A 110 -12.44 -8.28 2.15
CA ARG A 110 -12.13 -7.82 3.51
C ARG A 110 -12.79 -8.71 4.57
N VAL A 111 -14.09 -8.96 4.46
CA VAL A 111 -14.84 -9.76 5.43
C VAL A 111 -14.38 -11.23 5.45
N ALA A 112 -13.96 -11.79 4.30
CA ALA A 112 -13.41 -13.14 4.25
C ALA A 112 -12.11 -13.24 5.06
N GLN A 113 -11.25 -12.22 4.98
CA GLN A 113 -10.02 -12.14 5.79
C GLN A 113 -10.36 -11.93 7.28
N GLU A 114 -11.22 -10.97 7.62
CA GLU A 114 -11.64 -10.68 9.01
C GLU A 114 -12.25 -11.91 9.72
N ARG A 115 -12.98 -12.75 8.98
CA ARG A 115 -13.58 -13.99 9.50
C ARG A 115 -12.62 -15.18 9.51
N GLY A 116 -11.37 -15.01 9.06
CA GLY A 116 -10.41 -16.10 8.97
C GLY A 116 -10.74 -17.17 7.91
N LEU A 117 -11.64 -16.87 6.95
CA LEU A 117 -11.91 -17.76 5.83
C LEU A 117 -10.74 -17.83 4.86
N VAL A 118 -9.97 -16.75 4.79
CA VAL A 118 -8.72 -16.64 4.04
C VAL A 118 -7.63 -16.06 4.93
N ARG A 119 -6.40 -16.55 4.77
CA ARG A 119 -5.23 -15.98 5.44
C ARG A 119 -4.70 -14.79 4.66
N GLY A 120 -4.34 -13.72 5.36
CA GLY A 120 -3.79 -12.53 4.71
C GLY A 120 -3.59 -11.38 5.67
N PRO A 121 -2.98 -10.29 5.19
CA PRO A 121 -2.93 -9.04 5.93
C PRO A 121 -4.33 -8.49 6.19
N ARG A 122 -4.49 -7.62 7.18
CA ARG A 122 -5.72 -6.82 7.34
C ARG A 122 -5.84 -5.89 6.13
N VAL A 123 -7.06 -5.72 5.63
CA VAL A 123 -7.30 -5.02 4.37
C VAL A 123 -8.15 -3.77 4.60
N GLN A 124 -7.63 -2.60 4.18
CA GLN A 124 -8.46 -1.43 3.89
C GLN A 124 -8.76 -1.40 2.40
N ILE A 125 -10.00 -1.13 2.01
CA ILE A 125 -10.47 -1.19 0.62
C ILE A 125 -10.95 0.16 0.12
N SER A 126 -10.61 0.51 -1.12
CA SER A 126 -11.21 1.64 -1.85
C SER A 126 -12.32 1.20 -2.79
N ILE A 127 -12.40 -0.11 -3.08
CA ILE A 127 -13.38 -0.76 -3.96
C ILE A 127 -13.16 -0.39 -5.43
N SER A 128 -13.39 0.88 -5.80
CA SER A 128 -13.24 1.39 -7.16
C SER A 128 -12.51 2.72 -7.17
N MET A 129 -11.73 2.97 -8.20
CA MET A 129 -11.12 4.27 -8.45
C MET A 129 -12.13 5.19 -9.12
N ILE A 130 -12.38 6.38 -8.55
CA ILE A 130 -13.18 7.40 -9.20
C ILE A 130 -12.32 8.11 -10.26
N SER A 131 -12.82 8.17 -11.49
CA SER A 131 -12.16 8.79 -12.64
C SER A 131 -13.17 9.56 -13.48
N GLN A 132 -12.72 10.61 -14.14
CA GLN A 132 -13.52 11.30 -15.15
C GLN A 132 -13.62 10.48 -16.44
N THR A 133 -14.59 10.79 -17.30
CA THR A 133 -14.66 10.27 -18.67
C THR A 133 -13.39 10.62 -19.45
N GLY A 134 -12.78 9.63 -20.11
CA GLY A 134 -11.48 9.76 -20.80
C GLY A 134 -10.28 9.80 -19.87
N GLY A 135 -10.46 9.60 -18.55
CA GLY A 135 -9.40 9.57 -17.55
C GLY A 135 -8.81 8.18 -17.34
N HIS A 136 -7.88 8.10 -16.37
CA HIS A 136 -7.07 6.90 -16.10
C HIS A 136 -7.89 5.62 -15.81
N GLY A 137 -9.04 5.78 -15.13
CA GLY A 137 -9.95 4.67 -14.82
C GLY A 137 -11.05 4.42 -15.85
N ASP A 138 -11.03 5.10 -17.00
CA ASP A 138 -12.03 4.89 -18.04
C ASP A 138 -11.70 3.63 -18.87
N PRO A 139 -12.53 2.58 -18.82
CA PRO A 139 -12.28 1.34 -19.52
C PRO A 139 -12.66 1.37 -21.01
N TRP A 140 -13.14 2.52 -21.54
CA TRP A 140 -13.61 2.63 -22.93
C TRP A 140 -12.50 2.38 -23.93
N GLU A 141 -12.81 1.62 -25.00
CA GLU A 141 -11.91 1.31 -26.11
C GLU A 141 -12.42 1.91 -27.43
N ALA A 142 -11.50 2.20 -28.38
CA ALA A 142 -11.84 2.79 -29.67
C ALA A 142 -12.79 1.93 -30.53
N SER A 143 -12.90 0.64 -30.24
CA SER A 143 -13.88 -0.27 -30.82
C SER A 143 -15.31 0.01 -30.35
N GLY A 144 -15.50 0.91 -29.36
CA GLY A 144 -16.77 1.12 -28.65
C GLY A 144 -17.04 0.12 -27.54
N GLY A 145 -16.12 -0.85 -27.33
CA GLY A 145 -16.18 -1.80 -26.22
C GLY A 145 -15.63 -1.22 -24.92
N SER A 146 -15.57 -2.05 -23.87
CA SER A 146 -15.01 -1.71 -22.57
C SER A 146 -14.05 -2.82 -22.12
N LEU A 147 -12.85 -2.45 -21.70
CA LEU A 147 -11.84 -3.38 -21.19
C LEU A 147 -11.40 -2.92 -19.81
N SER A 148 -12.10 -3.41 -18.78
CA SER A 148 -11.85 -3.04 -17.39
C SER A 148 -11.03 -4.09 -16.67
N LEU A 149 -9.96 -3.65 -15.98
CA LEU A 149 -9.23 -4.49 -15.01
C LEU A 149 -10.08 -4.77 -13.76
N PHE A 150 -11.03 -3.88 -13.44
CA PHE A 150 -11.91 -4.00 -12.28
C PHE A 150 -13.36 -3.94 -12.73
N ALA A 151 -13.84 -5.02 -13.37
CA ALA A 151 -15.20 -5.08 -13.89
C ALA A 151 -16.22 -4.77 -12.78
N PRO A 152 -17.18 -3.84 -13.01
CA PRO A 152 -18.25 -3.56 -12.05
C PRO A 152 -19.10 -4.79 -11.74
N HIS A 153 -19.53 -4.90 -10.49
CA HIS A 153 -20.46 -5.93 -10.01
C HIS A 153 -21.20 -5.38 -8.76
N PRO A 154 -22.18 -6.09 -8.19
CA PRO A 154 -22.98 -5.56 -7.07
C PRO A 154 -22.18 -5.04 -5.88
N GLY A 155 -21.01 -5.63 -5.58
CA GLY A 155 -20.09 -5.18 -4.52
C GLY A 155 -19.05 -4.15 -4.96
N ARG A 156 -18.94 -3.87 -6.27
CA ARG A 156 -17.96 -2.95 -6.87
C ARG A 156 -18.64 -2.04 -7.88
N PRO A 157 -19.22 -0.89 -7.45
CA PRO A 157 -19.81 0.11 -8.36
C PRO A 157 -18.78 0.61 -9.39
N ALA A 158 -19.24 0.94 -10.61
CA ALA A 158 -18.38 1.59 -11.61
C ALA A 158 -17.84 2.92 -11.10
N GLY A 159 -16.57 3.25 -11.46
CA GLY A 159 -15.87 4.42 -10.92
C GLY A 159 -16.05 5.72 -11.72
N LEU A 160 -16.65 5.72 -12.95
CA LEU A 160 -16.77 6.93 -13.76
C LEU A 160 -17.77 7.92 -13.15
N ALA A 161 -17.35 9.20 -13.06
CA ALA A 161 -18.20 10.29 -12.61
C ALA A 161 -17.65 11.63 -13.10
N ASP A 162 -18.52 12.50 -13.62
CA ASP A 162 -18.21 13.83 -14.13
C ASP A 162 -19.09 14.88 -13.44
N GLY A 163 -18.47 15.94 -12.96
CA GLY A 163 -19.11 17.04 -12.26
C GLY A 163 -19.37 16.77 -10.77
N PRO A 164 -19.51 17.84 -9.96
CA PRO A 164 -19.61 17.74 -8.50
C PRO A 164 -20.75 16.85 -8.01
N ASP A 165 -21.93 16.90 -8.62
CA ASP A 165 -23.08 16.07 -8.21
C ASP A 165 -22.86 14.57 -8.47
N ALA A 166 -22.20 14.23 -9.58
CA ALA A 166 -21.91 12.84 -9.92
C ALA A 166 -20.82 12.25 -9.01
N VAL A 167 -19.74 12.99 -8.74
CA VAL A 167 -18.67 12.53 -7.85
C VAL A 167 -19.17 12.40 -6.40
N ARG A 168 -20.02 13.33 -5.92
CA ARG A 168 -20.69 13.22 -4.60
C ARG A 168 -21.48 11.92 -4.49
N ARG A 169 -22.32 11.63 -5.49
CA ARG A 169 -23.08 10.38 -5.53
C ARG A 169 -22.16 9.17 -5.51
N LYS A 170 -21.07 9.23 -6.27
CA LYS A 170 -20.09 8.13 -6.36
C LYS A 170 -19.41 7.85 -5.03
N VAL A 171 -18.97 8.89 -4.31
CA VAL A 171 -18.40 8.71 -2.95
C VAL A 171 -19.41 8.02 -2.03
N ARG A 172 -20.67 8.45 -2.03
CA ARG A 172 -21.74 7.84 -1.22
C ARG A 172 -22.00 6.37 -1.60
N GLU A 173 -21.93 6.03 -2.89
CA GLU A 173 -22.04 4.64 -3.36
C GLU A 173 -20.91 3.77 -2.82
N LEU A 174 -19.66 4.26 -2.86
CA LEU A 174 -18.50 3.54 -2.35
C LEU A 174 -18.53 3.41 -0.83
N VAL A 175 -18.89 4.46 -0.10
CA VAL A 175 -19.09 4.42 1.36
C VAL A 175 -20.18 3.39 1.72
N ARG A 176 -21.32 3.39 1.02
CA ARG A 176 -22.37 2.37 1.20
C ARG A 176 -21.87 0.96 0.93
N ALA A 177 -20.97 0.80 -0.04
CA ALA A 177 -20.38 -0.51 -0.37
C ALA A 177 -19.29 -0.94 0.63
N GLY A 178 -18.91 -0.09 1.60
CA GLY A 178 -17.98 -0.42 2.68
C GLY A 178 -16.54 0.05 2.45
N ALA A 179 -16.32 1.06 1.61
CA ALA A 179 -14.99 1.63 1.40
C ALA A 179 -14.41 2.24 2.69
N ASP A 180 -13.14 1.96 2.98
CA ASP A 180 -12.36 2.53 4.09
C ASP A 180 -11.61 3.80 3.66
N VAL A 181 -11.44 4.00 2.36
CA VAL A 181 -10.75 5.12 1.72
C VAL A 181 -11.35 5.36 0.34
N ILE A 182 -11.35 6.58 -0.14
CA ILE A 182 -11.73 6.89 -1.53
C ILE A 182 -10.48 6.98 -2.39
N LYS A 183 -10.44 6.25 -3.49
CA LYS A 183 -9.38 6.37 -4.51
C LYS A 183 -9.88 7.22 -5.67
N ILE A 184 -9.07 8.21 -6.07
CA ILE A 184 -9.31 9.04 -7.26
C ILE A 184 -8.11 9.02 -8.19
N ALA A 185 -8.31 9.36 -9.47
CA ALA A 185 -7.25 9.65 -10.43
C ALA A 185 -7.27 11.13 -10.80
N THR A 186 -6.25 11.89 -10.35
CA THR A 186 -6.14 13.33 -10.66
C THR A 186 -5.20 13.62 -11.83
N THR A 187 -4.64 12.59 -12.45
CA THR A 187 -3.90 12.66 -13.72
C THR A 187 -4.16 11.43 -14.57
N GLY A 188 -3.69 11.43 -15.81
CA GLY A 188 -3.50 10.23 -16.60
C GLY A 188 -2.45 9.31 -15.99
N GLY A 189 -2.34 8.09 -16.53
CA GLY A 189 -1.44 7.07 -16.05
C GLY A 189 -0.72 6.30 -17.16
N VAL A 190 0.12 5.34 -16.77
CA VAL A 190 0.94 4.53 -17.68
C VAL A 190 0.09 3.51 -18.45
N PHE A 191 -0.82 2.82 -17.77
CA PHE A 191 -1.59 1.71 -18.35
C PHE A 191 -2.86 2.12 -19.10
N SER A 192 -3.35 3.34 -18.93
CA SER A 192 -4.50 3.85 -19.66
C SER A 192 -4.12 4.19 -21.12
N PRO A 193 -4.95 3.84 -22.11
CA PRO A 193 -4.49 3.90 -23.51
C PRO A 193 -4.49 5.30 -24.12
N ARG A 194 -5.26 6.26 -23.58
CA ARG A 194 -5.57 7.53 -24.28
C ARG A 194 -5.34 8.79 -23.47
N ASP A 195 -4.88 8.66 -22.26
CA ASP A 195 -4.51 9.81 -21.43
C ASP A 195 -2.98 10.00 -21.40
N ASP A 196 -2.56 11.12 -20.84
CA ASP A 196 -1.15 11.45 -20.64
C ASP A 196 -0.90 11.59 -19.13
N PRO A 197 0.08 10.90 -18.55
CA PRO A 197 0.40 11.02 -17.12
C PRO A 197 0.73 12.44 -16.67
N ARG A 198 1.10 13.34 -17.59
CA ARG A 198 1.41 14.74 -17.29
C ARG A 198 0.17 15.63 -17.19
N HIS A 199 -0.99 15.20 -17.72
CA HIS A 199 -2.20 16.00 -17.77
C HIS A 199 -3.08 15.77 -16.55
N GLY A 200 -3.57 16.87 -15.96
CA GLY A 200 -4.50 16.86 -14.85
C GLY A 200 -5.89 16.39 -15.26
N HIS A 201 -6.49 15.60 -14.37
CA HIS A 201 -7.89 15.15 -14.44
C HIS A 201 -8.69 15.79 -13.31
N PHE A 202 -10.00 15.88 -13.51
CA PHE A 202 -10.90 16.61 -12.63
C PHE A 202 -10.60 18.11 -12.52
N ARG A 203 -11.60 18.87 -12.16
CA ARG A 203 -11.47 20.26 -11.73
C ARG A 203 -11.41 20.33 -10.21
N ASP A 204 -10.88 21.41 -9.67
CA ASP A 204 -10.79 21.63 -8.23
C ASP A 204 -12.13 21.43 -7.52
N ALA A 205 -13.23 21.89 -8.13
CA ALA A 205 -14.57 21.72 -7.56
C ALA A 205 -15.02 20.27 -7.40
N GLU A 206 -14.59 19.37 -8.30
CA GLU A 206 -14.89 17.95 -8.23
C GLU A 206 -14.05 17.27 -7.14
N ILE A 207 -12.75 17.59 -7.07
CA ILE A 207 -11.85 17.05 -6.04
C ILE A 207 -12.27 17.53 -4.65
N ALA A 208 -12.60 18.83 -4.51
CA ALA A 208 -13.11 19.41 -3.26
C ALA A 208 -14.38 18.69 -2.78
N GLU A 209 -15.31 18.41 -3.68
CA GLU A 209 -16.55 17.71 -3.37
C GLU A 209 -16.29 16.25 -2.92
N ILE A 210 -15.37 15.55 -3.62
CA ILE A 210 -14.96 14.18 -3.22
C ILE A 210 -14.38 14.19 -1.80
N VAL A 211 -13.46 15.11 -1.52
CA VAL A 211 -12.81 15.22 -0.21
C VAL A 211 -13.80 15.57 0.88
N ALA A 212 -14.71 16.51 0.62
CA ALA A 212 -15.74 16.91 1.57
C ALA A 212 -16.70 15.76 1.94
N GLU A 213 -17.16 14.99 0.93
CA GLU A 213 -18.05 13.84 1.17
C GLU A 213 -17.31 12.67 1.87
N ALA A 214 -16.07 12.42 1.50
CA ALA A 214 -15.24 11.42 2.19
C ALA A 214 -15.02 11.79 3.66
N ALA A 215 -14.68 13.06 3.93
CA ALA A 215 -14.49 13.58 5.29
C ALA A 215 -15.80 13.51 6.11
N ALA A 216 -16.95 13.79 5.51
CA ALA A 216 -18.25 13.64 6.16
C ALA A 216 -18.55 12.18 6.55
N ALA A 217 -17.98 11.21 5.84
CA ALA A 217 -18.04 9.78 6.18
C ALA A 217 -16.91 9.33 7.12
N GLY A 218 -16.01 10.23 7.54
CA GLY A 218 -14.88 9.92 8.42
C GLY A 218 -13.73 9.20 7.74
N ILE A 219 -13.65 9.18 6.40
CA ILE A 219 -12.60 8.50 5.63
C ILE A 219 -11.79 9.48 4.80
N GLY A 220 -10.56 9.09 4.44
CA GLY A 220 -9.65 9.90 3.65
C GLY A 220 -9.76 9.66 2.15
N VAL A 221 -9.02 10.46 1.37
CA VAL A 221 -8.89 10.33 -0.09
C VAL A 221 -7.43 10.07 -0.44
N MET A 222 -7.16 9.08 -1.30
CA MET A 222 -5.88 8.81 -1.92
C MET A 222 -5.96 9.13 -3.43
N ALA A 223 -4.94 9.79 -3.98
CA ALA A 223 -4.95 10.27 -5.36
C ALA A 223 -3.81 9.67 -6.18
N HIS A 224 -4.15 8.86 -7.21
CA HIS A 224 -3.21 8.59 -8.29
C HIS A 224 -2.86 9.91 -8.98
N ALA A 225 -1.60 10.30 -8.98
CA ALA A 225 -1.14 11.55 -9.59
C ALA A 225 0.32 11.47 -10.03
N HIS A 226 0.56 11.67 -11.31
CA HIS A 226 1.90 11.82 -11.89
C HIS A 226 2.22 13.29 -12.15
N GLY A 227 1.44 13.94 -12.98
CA GLY A 227 1.66 15.32 -13.44
C GLY A 227 1.48 16.36 -12.33
N VAL A 228 2.36 17.35 -12.29
CA VAL A 228 2.43 18.35 -11.22
C VAL A 228 1.13 19.14 -11.03
N GLY A 229 0.39 19.41 -12.11
CA GLY A 229 -0.90 20.12 -12.03
C GLY A 229 -1.94 19.33 -11.24
N GLY A 230 -2.08 18.03 -11.52
CA GLY A 230 -3.00 17.13 -10.78
C GLY A 230 -2.55 16.88 -9.36
N VAL A 231 -1.22 16.78 -9.11
CA VAL A 231 -0.65 16.69 -7.76
C VAL A 231 -1.01 17.92 -6.93
N LYS A 232 -0.74 19.13 -7.43
CA LYS A 232 -1.05 20.38 -6.71
C LYS A 232 -2.56 20.56 -6.47
N SER A 233 -3.39 20.20 -7.46
CA SER A 233 -4.84 20.22 -7.29
C SER A 233 -5.29 19.25 -6.20
N ALA A 234 -4.78 18.02 -6.19
CA ALA A 234 -5.06 17.03 -5.14
C ALA A 234 -4.69 17.56 -3.75
N ILE A 235 -3.47 18.08 -3.57
CA ILE A 235 -2.98 18.58 -2.28
C ILE A 235 -3.82 19.78 -1.80
N ARG A 236 -4.06 20.77 -2.68
CA ARG A 236 -4.85 21.97 -2.37
C ARG A 236 -6.24 21.64 -1.86
N ASN A 237 -6.84 20.59 -2.42
CA ASN A 237 -8.18 20.17 -2.04
C ASN A 237 -8.21 19.14 -0.88
N GLY A 238 -7.06 18.84 -0.26
CA GLY A 238 -6.99 18.10 1.00
C GLY A 238 -6.96 16.58 0.87
N VAL A 239 -6.45 16.02 -0.23
CA VAL A 239 -6.20 14.57 -0.27
C VAL A 239 -5.18 14.15 0.79
N ARG A 240 -5.38 12.98 1.38
CA ARG A 240 -4.53 12.48 2.44
C ARG A 240 -3.19 11.96 1.91
N SER A 241 -3.18 11.30 0.74
CA SER A 241 -1.96 10.83 0.10
C SER A 241 -1.98 11.03 -1.41
N VAL A 242 -0.80 11.31 -1.96
CA VAL A 242 -0.50 11.29 -3.39
C VAL A 242 0.25 9.99 -3.66
N GLU A 243 -0.28 9.21 -4.57
CA GLU A 243 0.31 7.96 -5.04
C GLU A 243 1.19 8.26 -6.26
N HIS A 244 2.35 7.64 -6.36
CA HIS A 244 3.38 7.83 -7.39
C HIS A 244 4.14 9.17 -7.29
N GLY A 245 3.48 10.32 -7.43
CA GLY A 245 4.11 11.64 -7.29
C GLY A 245 5.28 11.87 -8.26
N THR A 246 5.13 11.50 -9.52
CA THR A 246 6.25 11.37 -10.47
C THR A 246 6.90 12.69 -10.87
N PHE A 247 6.11 13.74 -11.10
CA PHE A 247 6.61 15.04 -11.59
C PHE A 247 6.48 16.12 -10.50
N LEU A 248 7.01 15.84 -9.30
CA LEU A 248 7.02 16.84 -8.22
C LEU A 248 8.01 17.97 -8.56
N ASP A 249 7.56 19.21 -8.40
CA ASP A 249 8.42 20.38 -8.35
C ASP A 249 8.54 20.90 -6.90
N ASP A 250 9.39 21.90 -6.69
CA ASP A 250 9.65 22.47 -5.35
C ASP A 250 8.37 23.01 -4.69
N GLU A 251 7.43 23.58 -5.48
CA GLU A 251 6.16 24.06 -4.97
C GLU A 251 5.28 22.91 -4.49
N ALA A 252 5.14 21.84 -5.29
CA ALA A 252 4.36 20.66 -4.89
C ALA A 252 4.93 20.01 -3.62
N ILE A 253 6.26 19.89 -3.52
CA ILE A 253 6.97 19.40 -2.33
C ILE A 253 6.69 20.30 -1.12
N GLY A 254 6.77 21.62 -1.30
CA GLY A 254 6.42 22.61 -0.28
C GLY A 254 4.97 22.45 0.21
N MET A 255 4.03 22.33 -0.72
CA MET A 255 2.61 22.09 -0.41
C MET A 255 2.39 20.77 0.34
N MET A 256 3.05 19.66 -0.06
CA MET A 256 2.93 18.39 0.65
C MET A 256 3.35 18.52 2.13
N ARG A 257 4.42 19.25 2.40
CA ARG A 257 4.89 19.49 3.78
C ARG A 257 3.93 20.38 4.56
N GLU A 258 3.44 21.45 3.96
CA GLU A 258 2.51 22.40 4.58
C GLU A 258 1.17 21.76 4.94
N HIS A 259 0.61 20.97 4.01
CA HIS A 259 -0.68 20.29 4.19
C HIS A 259 -0.55 18.94 4.92
N GLY A 260 0.67 18.45 5.17
CA GLY A 260 0.90 17.14 5.78
C GLY A 260 0.46 15.96 4.89
N THR A 261 0.43 16.16 3.57
CA THR A 261 0.04 15.12 2.61
C THR A 261 1.18 14.10 2.48
N TRP A 262 0.85 12.80 2.57
CA TRP A 262 1.83 11.72 2.37
C TRP A 262 2.14 11.51 0.89
N LEU A 263 3.39 11.10 0.62
CA LEU A 263 3.77 10.47 -0.64
C LEU A 263 3.81 8.94 -0.46
N VAL A 264 3.17 8.22 -1.38
CA VAL A 264 3.29 6.76 -1.53
C VAL A 264 3.92 6.50 -2.89
N PRO A 265 5.26 6.35 -2.99
CA PRO A 265 5.99 6.54 -4.24
C PRO A 265 5.88 5.38 -5.23
N THR A 266 5.63 4.16 -4.77
CA THR A 266 5.48 2.96 -5.61
C THR A 266 6.59 2.76 -6.62
N LEU A 267 7.84 2.91 -6.21
CA LEU A 267 9.03 2.85 -7.08
C LEU A 267 9.17 1.49 -7.77
N SER A 268 8.79 0.41 -7.07
CA SER A 268 8.81 -0.96 -7.61
C SER A 268 7.89 -1.15 -8.81
N ALA A 269 6.81 -0.37 -8.92
CA ALA A 269 5.93 -0.41 -10.09
C ALA A 269 6.68 -0.11 -11.39
N GLY A 270 7.60 0.87 -11.38
CA GLY A 270 8.44 1.17 -12.54
C GLY A 270 9.32 0.00 -12.97
N GLU A 271 9.89 -0.76 -12.02
CA GLU A 271 10.63 -1.99 -12.33
C GLU A 271 9.71 -3.06 -12.94
N GLY A 272 8.50 -3.21 -12.40
CA GLY A 272 7.51 -4.17 -12.90
C GLY A 272 7.05 -3.87 -14.34
N VAL A 273 6.78 -2.60 -14.66
CA VAL A 273 6.42 -2.21 -16.04
C VAL A 273 7.57 -2.52 -17.00
N ARG A 274 8.82 -2.19 -16.65
CA ARG A 274 9.97 -2.50 -17.48
C ARG A 274 10.11 -4.00 -17.73
N ALA A 275 9.99 -4.81 -16.68
CA ALA A 275 10.04 -6.27 -16.79
C ALA A 275 8.91 -6.81 -17.67
N ALA A 276 7.70 -6.28 -17.60
CA ALA A 276 6.58 -6.66 -18.46
C ALA A 276 6.83 -6.30 -19.93
N VAL A 277 7.37 -5.11 -20.20
CA VAL A 277 7.76 -4.67 -21.56
C VAL A 277 8.83 -5.60 -22.14
N ASP A 278 9.88 -5.88 -21.36
CA ASP A 278 11.01 -6.71 -21.80
C ASP A 278 10.61 -8.16 -22.08
N SER A 279 9.64 -8.68 -21.33
CA SER A 279 9.09 -10.03 -21.52
C SER A 279 8.06 -10.15 -22.65
N GLY A 280 7.63 -9.02 -23.21
CA GLY A 280 6.60 -8.97 -24.26
C GLY A 280 5.19 -9.36 -23.79
N VAL A 281 4.98 -9.43 -22.47
CA VAL A 281 3.67 -9.76 -21.88
C VAL A 281 2.77 -8.53 -21.92
N GLY A 282 1.63 -8.64 -22.61
CA GLY A 282 0.36 -7.93 -22.46
C GLY A 282 0.36 -6.41 -22.17
N VAL A 283 1.47 -5.71 -22.39
CA VAL A 283 1.54 -4.27 -22.14
C VAL A 283 0.80 -3.53 -23.25
N ARG A 284 -0.14 -2.68 -22.87
CA ARG A 284 -0.92 -1.88 -23.84
C ARG A 284 -0.02 -1.03 -24.73
N PRO A 285 -0.37 -0.80 -26.01
CA PRO A 285 0.38 0.09 -26.89
C PRO A 285 0.57 1.47 -26.24
N GLY A 286 1.81 2.00 -26.28
CA GLY A 286 2.19 3.28 -25.69
C GLY A 286 2.60 3.22 -24.21
N ALA A 287 2.33 2.17 -23.46
CA ALA A 287 2.71 2.07 -22.05
C ALA A 287 4.23 2.12 -21.85
N ALA A 288 5.01 1.46 -22.71
CA ALA A 288 6.48 1.50 -22.68
C ALA A 288 7.06 2.90 -22.87
N GLU A 289 6.44 3.73 -23.71
CA GLU A 289 6.87 5.12 -23.90
C GLU A 289 6.52 5.97 -22.68
N LYS A 290 5.28 5.85 -22.18
CA LYS A 290 4.85 6.54 -20.95
C LYS A 290 5.73 6.16 -19.76
N GLU A 291 6.06 4.86 -19.60
CA GLU A 291 6.97 4.41 -18.54
C GLU A 291 8.34 5.06 -18.63
N ARG A 292 8.96 5.15 -19.81
CA ARG A 292 10.26 5.83 -19.95
C ARG A 292 10.21 7.30 -19.50
N ILE A 293 9.09 8.00 -19.78
CA ILE A 293 8.88 9.38 -19.37
C ILE A 293 8.72 9.46 -17.86
N VAL A 294 7.92 8.56 -17.27
CA VAL A 294 7.61 8.50 -15.84
C VAL A 294 8.84 8.10 -15.04
N ALA A 295 9.55 7.03 -15.42
CA ALA A 295 10.68 6.50 -14.67
C ALA A 295 11.84 7.52 -14.54
N ALA A 296 12.12 8.29 -15.59
CA ALA A 296 13.17 9.30 -15.56
C ALA A 296 12.89 10.41 -14.52
N ALA A 297 11.62 10.80 -14.35
CA ALA A 297 11.21 11.85 -13.42
C ALA A 297 10.99 11.32 -11.99
N ALA A 298 10.44 10.12 -11.83
CA ALA A 298 10.07 9.54 -10.53
C ALA A 298 11.25 9.49 -9.56
N SER A 299 12.42 9.02 -10.02
CA SER A 299 13.63 8.93 -9.19
C SER A 299 14.07 10.30 -8.66
N ALA A 300 14.04 11.34 -9.50
CA ALA A 300 14.42 12.69 -9.08
C ALA A 300 13.38 13.27 -8.07
N SER A 301 12.10 13.10 -8.35
CA SER A 301 11.00 13.57 -7.48
C SER A 301 11.06 12.94 -6.10
N VAL A 302 11.23 11.61 -6.02
CA VAL A 302 11.29 10.90 -4.73
C VAL A 302 12.52 11.32 -3.93
N ARG A 303 13.70 11.45 -4.56
CA ARG A 303 14.92 11.96 -3.89
C ARG A 303 14.70 13.36 -3.33
N ALA A 304 14.09 14.26 -4.10
CA ALA A 304 13.79 15.62 -3.66
C ALA A 304 12.78 15.63 -2.50
N ALA A 305 11.73 14.82 -2.57
CA ALA A 305 10.72 14.69 -1.51
C ALA A 305 11.34 14.14 -0.20
N ILE A 306 12.20 13.11 -0.28
CA ILE A 306 12.95 12.57 0.87
C ILE A 306 13.82 13.65 1.49
N ALA A 307 14.64 14.32 0.68
CA ALA A 307 15.56 15.37 1.15
C ALA A 307 14.82 16.55 1.80
N ALA A 308 13.64 16.88 1.31
CA ALA A 308 12.79 17.93 1.86
C ALA A 308 11.99 17.51 3.13
N GLY A 309 12.01 16.23 3.51
CA GLY A 309 11.27 15.73 4.68
C GLY A 309 9.76 15.62 4.45
N VAL A 310 9.32 15.30 3.22
CA VAL A 310 7.93 14.92 2.96
C VAL A 310 7.60 13.63 3.72
N ARG A 311 6.40 13.52 4.26
CA ARG A 311 5.92 12.29 4.91
C ARG A 311 5.77 11.19 3.86
N ILE A 312 6.46 10.08 4.05
CA ILE A 312 6.43 8.95 3.11
C ILE A 312 5.87 7.71 3.81
N ALA A 313 5.01 6.98 3.11
CA ALA A 313 4.57 5.65 3.49
C ALA A 313 4.84 4.67 2.35
N MET A 314 5.26 3.45 2.69
CA MET A 314 5.52 2.39 1.73
C MET A 314 4.24 1.97 1.00
N GLY A 315 4.33 1.81 -0.33
CA GLY A 315 3.33 1.19 -1.19
C GLY A 315 3.98 0.73 -2.48
N THR A 316 3.49 -0.37 -3.06
CA THR A 316 4.17 -1.05 -4.18
C THR A 316 3.45 -0.99 -5.51
N ASP A 317 2.14 -0.74 -5.50
CA ASP A 317 1.25 -0.91 -6.66
C ASP A 317 1.22 -2.37 -7.18
N ALA A 318 1.43 -3.35 -6.27
CA ALA A 318 1.33 -4.76 -6.65
C ALA A 318 -0.09 -5.07 -7.20
N PRO A 319 -0.20 -5.80 -8.35
CA PRO A 319 0.78 -6.68 -8.98
C PRO A 319 1.61 -6.04 -10.11
N VAL A 320 1.66 -4.72 -10.26
CA VAL A 320 2.59 -4.12 -11.22
C VAL A 320 4.01 -4.62 -10.93
N TYR A 321 4.37 -4.68 -9.66
CA TYR A 321 5.45 -5.53 -9.15
C TYR A 321 4.83 -6.71 -8.38
N PRO A 322 5.34 -7.96 -8.49
CA PRO A 322 4.62 -9.14 -8.02
C PRO A 322 4.30 -9.13 -6.52
N HIS A 323 3.08 -9.57 -6.15
CA HIS A 323 2.74 -9.86 -4.76
C HIS A 323 3.73 -10.84 -4.13
N GLY A 324 4.08 -10.65 -2.85
CA GLY A 324 5.10 -11.41 -2.15
C GLY A 324 6.52 -10.86 -2.32
N GLN A 325 6.75 -9.92 -3.23
CA GLN A 325 8.01 -9.22 -3.41
C GLN A 325 7.92 -7.74 -2.97
N ASN A 326 6.92 -7.40 -2.20
CA ASN A 326 6.60 -6.04 -1.77
C ASN A 326 7.79 -5.32 -1.10
N LEU A 327 8.68 -6.05 -0.41
CA LEU A 327 9.81 -5.46 0.31
C LEU A 327 10.91 -4.91 -0.61
N ARG A 328 10.85 -5.15 -1.93
CA ARG A 328 11.70 -4.45 -2.90
C ARG A 328 11.53 -2.92 -2.81
N GLU A 329 10.34 -2.45 -2.47
CA GLU A 329 10.09 -1.02 -2.28
C GLU A 329 10.99 -0.41 -1.20
N LEU A 330 11.26 -1.13 -0.09
CA LEU A 330 12.18 -0.66 0.95
C LEU A 330 13.61 -0.48 0.45
N GLU A 331 14.09 -1.43 -0.37
CA GLU A 331 15.40 -1.34 -0.99
C GLU A 331 15.48 -0.09 -1.87
N LEU A 332 14.46 0.13 -2.70
CA LEU A 332 14.37 1.31 -3.57
C LEU A 332 14.29 2.62 -2.77
N LEU A 333 13.57 2.67 -1.67
CA LEU A 333 13.54 3.86 -0.79
C LEU A 333 14.95 4.18 -0.26
N VAL A 334 15.73 3.17 0.13
CA VAL A 334 17.12 3.35 0.56
C VAL A 334 18.02 3.79 -0.62
N GLU A 335 17.88 3.19 -1.80
CA GLU A 335 18.59 3.60 -3.02
C GLU A 335 18.28 5.08 -3.40
N HIS A 336 17.11 5.60 -2.98
CA HIS A 336 16.68 6.98 -3.23
C HIS A 336 17.00 7.95 -2.09
N GLY A 337 17.68 7.51 -1.02
CA GLY A 337 18.26 8.40 -0.03
C GLY A 337 17.66 8.31 1.38
N MET A 338 16.73 7.40 1.64
CA MET A 338 16.35 7.08 3.01
C MET A 338 17.44 6.29 3.74
N THR A 339 17.58 6.50 5.04
CA THR A 339 18.29 5.53 5.87
C THR A 339 17.47 4.24 6.00
N PRO A 340 18.10 3.09 6.31
CA PRO A 340 17.36 1.85 6.58
C PRO A 340 16.24 2.00 7.63
N ALA A 341 16.50 2.72 8.71
CA ALA A 341 15.51 2.98 9.76
C ALA A 341 14.32 3.83 9.24
N GLN A 342 14.59 4.83 8.38
CA GLN A 342 13.52 5.62 7.75
C GLN A 342 12.68 4.78 6.80
N ALA A 343 13.30 3.90 6.00
CA ALA A 343 12.56 3.02 5.10
C ALA A 343 11.66 2.04 5.87
N LEU A 344 12.16 1.43 6.96
CA LEU A 344 11.33 0.61 7.84
C LEU A 344 10.22 1.42 8.51
N HIS A 345 10.50 2.66 8.94
CA HIS A 345 9.46 3.54 9.49
C HIS A 345 8.37 3.85 8.46
N ALA A 346 8.74 4.05 7.18
CA ALA A 346 7.77 4.24 6.09
C ALA A 346 6.83 3.04 5.90
N ALA A 347 7.29 1.81 6.24
CA ALA A 347 6.50 0.58 6.18
C ALA A 347 5.85 0.21 7.53
N THR A 348 5.98 1.01 8.56
CA THR A 348 5.48 0.71 9.91
C THR A 348 4.76 1.92 10.53
N GLY A 349 5.40 2.71 11.35
CA GLY A 349 4.79 3.85 12.04
C GLY A 349 4.15 4.87 11.11
N SER A 350 4.87 5.33 10.07
CA SER A 350 4.36 6.30 9.09
C SER A 350 3.18 5.76 8.30
N ALA A 351 3.25 4.49 7.85
CA ALA A 351 2.15 3.84 7.17
C ALA A 351 0.91 3.69 8.06
N ALA A 352 1.10 3.32 9.33
CA ALA A 352 0.00 3.21 10.29
C ALA A 352 -0.67 4.58 10.55
N GLU A 353 0.09 5.67 10.59
CA GLU A 353 -0.45 7.03 10.67
C GLU A 353 -1.25 7.39 9.41
N LEU A 354 -0.71 7.10 8.21
CA LEU A 354 -1.42 7.33 6.95
C LEU A 354 -2.76 6.60 6.95
N LEU A 355 -2.77 5.33 7.35
CA LEU A 355 -3.98 4.50 7.35
C LEU A 355 -4.93 4.78 8.52
N GLY A 356 -4.55 5.66 9.46
CA GLY A 356 -5.36 6.02 10.62
C GLY A 356 -5.44 4.94 11.69
N VAL A 357 -4.51 3.99 11.71
CA VAL A 357 -4.47 2.85 12.65
C VAL A 357 -3.30 2.90 13.62
N ALA A 358 -2.59 4.04 13.70
CA ALA A 358 -1.41 4.19 14.56
C ALA A 358 -1.69 3.98 16.05
N GLY A 359 -2.93 4.15 16.51
CA GLY A 359 -3.34 3.81 17.88
C GLY A 359 -3.31 2.30 18.17
N GLU A 360 -3.46 1.46 17.15
CA GLU A 360 -3.58 0.01 17.28
C GLU A 360 -2.36 -0.77 16.77
N SER A 361 -1.66 -0.25 15.76
CA SER A 361 -0.61 -0.98 15.02
C SER A 361 0.52 -0.08 14.55
N GLY A 362 1.53 -0.65 13.89
CA GLY A 362 2.63 0.06 13.24
C GLY A 362 3.85 0.26 14.13
N THR A 363 3.73 0.07 15.43
CA THR A 363 4.88 0.08 16.37
C THR A 363 4.73 -1.02 17.41
N LEU A 364 5.85 -1.53 17.91
CA LEU A 364 5.89 -2.44 19.05
C LEU A 364 5.89 -1.61 20.34
N ALA A 365 4.70 -1.29 20.82
CA ALA A 365 4.52 -0.52 22.05
C ALA A 365 3.40 -1.13 22.91
N PRO A 366 3.46 -1.03 24.24
CA PRO A 366 2.43 -1.58 25.11
C PRO A 366 1.02 -1.13 24.72
N GLY A 367 0.10 -2.09 24.69
CA GLY A 367 -1.30 -1.91 24.30
C GLY A 367 -1.57 -2.10 22.81
N LYS A 368 -0.57 -2.06 21.93
CA LYS A 368 -0.74 -2.26 20.49
C LYS A 368 -0.80 -3.74 20.10
N ARG A 369 -1.32 -4.03 18.93
CA ARG A 369 -1.40 -5.38 18.37
C ARG A 369 -0.01 -6.01 18.28
N ALA A 370 0.08 -7.27 18.63
CA ALA A 370 1.29 -8.05 18.54
C ALA A 370 1.46 -8.63 17.13
N ASP A 371 1.56 -7.74 16.14
CA ASP A 371 2.01 -8.08 14.79
C ASP A 371 3.53 -8.01 14.78
N VAL A 372 4.18 -9.15 14.60
CA VAL A 372 5.64 -9.27 14.72
C VAL A 372 6.20 -10.01 13.50
N VAL A 373 7.27 -9.46 12.93
CA VAL A 373 8.01 -10.11 11.85
C VAL A 373 9.42 -10.40 12.34
N LEU A 374 9.80 -11.67 12.27
CA LEU A 374 11.16 -12.12 12.54
C LEU A 374 11.93 -12.23 11.24
N VAL A 375 13.13 -11.67 11.20
CA VAL A 375 14.03 -11.72 10.05
C VAL A 375 15.39 -12.23 10.46
N ASP A 376 16.07 -12.98 9.60
CA ASP A 376 17.43 -13.43 9.88
C ASP A 376 18.39 -12.23 9.87
N GLY A 377 19.21 -12.10 10.93
CA GLY A 377 20.24 -11.07 11.06
C GLY A 377 19.73 -9.69 11.46
N ASP A 378 20.45 -8.65 11.02
CA ASP A 378 20.15 -7.24 11.38
C ASP A 378 18.89 -6.74 10.66
N PRO A 379 17.89 -6.18 11.38
CA PRO A 379 16.70 -5.60 10.75
C PRO A 379 17.01 -4.40 9.84
N LEU A 380 18.12 -3.70 10.05
CA LEU A 380 18.54 -2.57 9.20
C LEU A 380 19.27 -2.98 7.92
N ASP A 381 19.61 -4.27 7.75
CA ASP A 381 20.09 -4.76 6.46
C ASP A 381 18.91 -4.94 5.51
N ILE A 382 18.51 -3.84 4.86
CA ILE A 382 17.31 -3.80 4.00
C ILE A 382 17.50 -4.61 2.72
N MET A 383 18.73 -4.72 2.22
CA MET A 383 18.98 -5.43 0.97
C MET A 383 18.59 -6.90 1.10
N LYS A 384 17.67 -7.34 0.24
CA LYS A 384 17.08 -8.69 0.26
C LYS A 384 16.32 -9.04 1.55
N LEU A 385 15.75 -8.03 2.24
CA LEU A 385 14.99 -8.25 3.46
C LEU A 385 13.87 -9.30 3.27
N GLY A 386 13.18 -9.27 2.14
CA GLY A 386 12.12 -10.23 1.83
C GLY A 386 12.57 -11.70 1.84
N ALA A 387 13.81 -11.98 1.42
CA ALA A 387 14.37 -13.35 1.46
C ALA A 387 14.77 -13.79 2.87
N ARG A 388 14.81 -12.88 3.83
CA ARG A 388 15.22 -13.13 5.22
C ARG A 388 14.05 -13.18 6.21
N VAL A 389 12.81 -13.02 5.73
CA VAL A 389 11.62 -13.18 6.57
C VAL A 389 11.52 -14.63 7.00
N ARG A 390 11.63 -14.87 8.30
CA ARG A 390 11.63 -16.21 8.92
C ARG A 390 10.28 -16.60 9.47
N ALA A 391 9.60 -15.66 10.12
CA ALA A 391 8.30 -15.90 10.71
C ALA A 391 7.46 -14.60 10.77
N VAL A 392 6.16 -14.75 10.63
CA VAL A 392 5.19 -13.65 10.75
C VAL A 392 4.14 -14.03 11.78
N TYR A 393 3.89 -13.11 12.70
CA TYR A 393 2.85 -13.20 13.70
C TYR A 393 1.81 -12.10 13.46
N GLN A 394 0.54 -12.45 13.55
CA GLN A 394 -0.58 -11.49 13.63
C GLN A 394 -1.32 -11.70 14.95
N ASP A 395 -1.56 -10.62 15.69
CA ASP A 395 -2.19 -10.66 17.02
C ASP A 395 -1.55 -11.76 17.92
N GLY A 396 -0.21 -11.88 17.86
CA GLY A 396 0.57 -12.88 18.62
C GLY A 396 0.48 -14.32 18.14
N VAL A 397 -0.29 -14.60 17.08
CA VAL A 397 -0.42 -15.92 16.48
C VAL A 397 0.54 -16.09 15.32
N LEU A 398 1.33 -17.18 15.29
CA LEU A 398 2.19 -17.53 14.16
C LEU A 398 1.33 -17.86 12.93
N VAL A 399 1.44 -17.04 11.88
CA VAL A 399 0.65 -17.18 10.63
C VAL A 399 1.50 -17.62 9.45
N HIS A 400 2.83 -17.43 9.50
CA HIS A 400 3.77 -17.90 8.48
C HIS A 400 5.13 -18.22 9.07
N GLY A 401 5.82 -19.21 8.48
CA GLY A 401 7.17 -19.61 8.88
C GLY A 401 7.22 -20.55 10.08
N ALA A 402 8.38 -20.61 10.73
CA ALA A 402 8.62 -21.46 11.89
C ALA A 402 9.58 -20.78 12.88
N THR A 403 9.36 -21.07 14.18
CA THR A 403 10.21 -20.59 15.27
C THR A 403 10.48 -21.70 16.30
N HIS A 404 11.60 -21.62 16.99
CA HIS A 404 11.84 -22.45 18.16
C HIS A 404 11.16 -21.84 19.38
N ARG A 405 10.27 -22.59 20.02
CA ARG A 405 9.64 -22.24 21.29
C ARG A 405 10.14 -23.16 22.38
N SER A 406 10.40 -22.61 23.54
CA SER A 406 10.64 -23.36 24.79
C SER A 406 9.63 -22.88 25.84
N THR A 407 9.25 -23.82 26.70
CA THR A 407 8.37 -23.57 27.86
C THR A 407 9.18 -23.31 29.10
#